data_8c23839892e97f2bda6648d503132257
#
_entry.id   8c23839892e97f2bda6648d503132257
#
_cell.length_a   1.000
_cell.length_b   1.000
_cell.length_c   1.000
_cell.angle_alpha   90.00
_cell.angle_beta   90.00
_cell.angle_gamma   90.00
#
_symmetry.space_group_name_H-M   'P 1'
#
loop_
_entity.id
_entity.type
_entity.pdbx_description
1 polymer ?
#
loop_
_entity_poly.entity_id
_entity_poly.type
_entity_poly.pdbx_seq_one_letter_code
_entity_poly.pdbx_strand_id
1 'polypeptide(L)'
;SDYEDMQRTLFGFVGYRELDGQAIYTLMTKNVPNSTIQGVELEFDWKPYEAGRLFGWVSMLETENGGSSSAEATQDGYLCMERALVGVDPCSADGTIDLSGKHLTWSPELSWNLQFEHNTYTGNGFRIMNIVNVNYTGEMFYNESNYDVEPFHSGRDDLYTVNTSMVFINEANAWGLEFYIHNATDELIKTDSYPANAGFVKAMYAPPMAYGV
;
A
#
# COMPACT_ATOMS: atom_id res chain seq x y z
N SER A 1 16.46 -4.14 11.14
CA SER A 1 17.02 -5.29 10.41
C SER A 1 17.71 -4.81 9.16
N ASP A 2 18.93 -5.24 8.95
CA ASP A 2 19.68 -4.99 7.73
C ASP A 2 19.58 -6.25 6.86
N TYR A 3 19.23 -6.06 5.61
CA TYR A 3 19.12 -7.13 4.63
C TYR A 3 20.24 -7.00 3.61
N GLU A 4 21.09 -8.00 3.53
CA GLU A 4 22.04 -8.18 2.43
C GLU A 4 21.36 -9.03 1.35
N ASP A 5 21.42 -8.59 0.08
CA ASP A 5 20.88 -9.34 -1.06
C ASP A 5 19.36 -9.62 -0.99
N MET A 6 18.56 -8.64 -0.64
CA MET A 6 17.09 -8.77 -0.67
C MET A 6 16.62 -9.13 -2.09
N GLN A 7 15.86 -10.21 -2.21
CA GLN A 7 15.29 -10.62 -3.50
C GLN A 7 14.07 -9.79 -3.84
N ARG A 8 14.06 -9.21 -5.03
CA ARG A 8 12.95 -8.45 -5.57
C ARG A 8 12.62 -8.85 -6.99
N THR A 9 11.35 -8.73 -7.31
CA THR A 9 10.86 -8.92 -8.68
C THR A 9 10.76 -7.56 -9.34
N LEU A 10 11.57 -7.35 -10.35
CA LEU A 10 11.70 -6.12 -11.10
C LEU A 10 11.43 -6.38 -12.59
N PHE A 11 10.95 -5.36 -13.30
CA PHE A 11 10.96 -5.38 -14.75
C PHE A 11 12.38 -5.17 -15.25
N GLY A 12 12.92 -6.11 -16.00
CA GLY A 12 14.27 -6.03 -16.51
C GLY A 12 14.35 -6.29 -18.01
N PHE A 13 15.29 -5.62 -18.67
CA PHE A 13 15.61 -5.86 -20.07
C PHE A 13 16.27 -7.23 -20.24
N VAL A 14 15.77 -8.03 -21.17
CA VAL A 14 16.30 -9.38 -21.47
C VAL A 14 16.91 -9.50 -22.87
N GLY A 15 16.67 -8.55 -23.75
CA GLY A 15 17.20 -8.58 -25.11
C GLY A 15 16.32 -7.86 -26.11
N TYR A 16 16.64 -8.06 -27.39
CA TYR A 16 15.84 -7.54 -28.48
C TYR A 16 15.15 -8.68 -29.22
N ARG A 17 13.91 -8.44 -29.64
CA ARG A 17 13.17 -9.37 -30.47
C ARG A 17 13.78 -9.40 -31.88
N GLU A 18 14.16 -10.59 -32.36
CA GLU A 18 14.86 -10.74 -33.66
C GLU A 18 14.02 -10.26 -34.84
N LEU A 19 12.69 -10.33 -34.78
CA LEU A 19 11.78 -9.99 -35.88
C LEU A 19 11.70 -8.49 -36.19
N ASP A 20 11.82 -7.62 -35.24
CA ASP A 20 11.57 -6.18 -35.40
C ASP A 20 12.50 -5.28 -34.55
N GLY A 21 13.45 -5.88 -33.87
CA GLY A 21 14.42 -5.15 -33.04
C GLY A 21 13.83 -4.48 -31.80
N GLN A 22 12.60 -4.80 -31.39
CA GLN A 22 11.99 -4.23 -30.20
C GLN A 22 12.63 -4.81 -28.94
N ALA A 23 12.87 -3.95 -27.96
CA ALA A 23 13.35 -4.36 -26.64
C ALA A 23 12.31 -5.26 -25.94
N ILE A 24 12.79 -6.36 -25.37
CA ILE A 24 11.98 -7.29 -24.60
C ILE A 24 12.27 -7.04 -23.11
N TYR A 25 11.23 -6.75 -22.36
CA TYR A 25 11.27 -6.64 -20.92
C TYR A 25 10.45 -7.76 -20.30
N THR A 26 10.91 -8.27 -19.18
CA THR A 26 10.19 -9.28 -18.41
C THR A 26 10.38 -9.07 -16.92
N LEU A 27 9.46 -9.63 -16.14
CA LEU A 27 9.66 -9.70 -14.68
C LEU A 27 10.78 -10.67 -14.39
N MET A 28 11.77 -10.22 -13.65
CA MET A 28 12.90 -11.04 -13.19
C MET A 28 13.16 -10.79 -11.71
N THR A 29 13.54 -11.84 -11.01
CA THR A 29 13.98 -11.73 -9.62
C THR A 29 15.45 -11.39 -9.59
N LYS A 30 15.81 -10.31 -8.92
CA LYS A 30 17.19 -9.86 -8.70
C LYS A 30 17.45 -9.65 -7.22
N ASN A 31 18.69 -9.79 -6.83
CA ASN A 31 19.14 -9.37 -5.50
C ASN A 31 19.40 -7.87 -5.52
N VAL A 32 18.76 -7.16 -4.59
CA VAL A 32 19.03 -5.74 -4.32
C VAL A 32 19.95 -5.69 -3.11
N PRO A 33 21.18 -5.19 -3.27
CA PRO A 33 22.11 -5.12 -2.17
C PRO A 33 21.64 -4.12 -1.10
N ASN A 34 21.88 -4.47 0.14
CA ASN A 34 21.72 -3.64 1.33
C ASN A 34 20.43 -2.82 1.42
N SER A 35 19.44 -3.35 2.09
CA SER A 35 18.23 -2.59 2.46
C SER A 35 18.09 -2.58 3.99
N THR A 36 17.75 -1.45 4.55
CA THR A 36 17.50 -1.28 5.98
C THR A 36 16.01 -1.16 6.25
N ILE A 37 15.52 -1.90 7.22
CA ILE A 37 14.15 -1.82 7.72
C ILE A 37 14.22 -1.71 9.24
N GLN A 38 13.70 -0.63 9.78
CA GLN A 38 13.56 -0.43 11.22
C GLN A 38 12.21 0.19 11.55
N GLY A 39 11.67 -0.12 12.73
CA GLY A 39 10.38 0.40 13.10
C GLY A 39 9.95 0.02 14.50
N VAL A 40 8.84 0.57 14.90
CA VAL A 40 8.17 0.32 16.17
C VAL A 40 6.70 0.07 15.91
N GLU A 41 6.18 -0.98 16.53
CA GLU A 41 4.76 -1.30 16.52
C GLU A 41 4.22 -1.29 17.95
N LEU A 42 3.05 -0.73 18.13
CA LEU A 42 2.33 -0.68 19.39
C LEU A 42 0.88 -1.12 19.16
N GLU A 43 0.45 -2.07 19.96
CA GLU A 43 -0.94 -2.54 19.97
C GLU A 43 -1.57 -2.24 21.32
N PHE A 44 -2.86 -1.97 21.34
CA PHE A 44 -3.62 -1.80 22.56
C PHE A 44 -5.03 -2.36 22.45
N ASP A 45 -5.57 -2.78 23.60
CA ASP A 45 -6.95 -3.23 23.77
C ASP A 45 -7.44 -2.72 25.13
N TRP A 46 -8.42 -1.85 25.10
CA TRP A 46 -8.91 -1.18 26.29
C TRP A 46 -10.43 -1.26 26.38
N LYS A 47 -10.94 -1.61 27.55
CA LYS A 47 -12.37 -1.63 27.87
C LYS A 47 -12.68 -0.49 28.85
N PRO A 48 -13.03 0.70 28.35
CA PRO A 48 -13.33 1.85 29.20
C PRO A 48 -14.56 1.65 30.11
N TYR A 49 -15.48 0.79 29.66
CA TYR A 49 -16.67 0.37 30.40
C TYR A 49 -17.13 -0.99 29.86
N GLU A 50 -18.08 -1.65 30.58
CA GLU A 50 -18.50 -3.03 30.29
C GLU A 50 -18.99 -3.25 28.85
N ALA A 51 -19.72 -2.29 28.29
CA ALA A 51 -20.28 -2.38 26.94
C ALA A 51 -19.39 -1.79 25.85
N GLY A 52 -18.26 -1.16 26.19
CA GLY A 52 -17.37 -0.46 25.27
C GLY A 52 -16.00 -1.12 25.18
N ARG A 53 -15.45 -1.20 23.98
CA ARG A 53 -14.10 -1.67 23.71
C ARG A 53 -13.44 -0.78 22.68
N LEU A 54 -12.24 -0.33 22.95
CA LEU A 54 -11.39 0.42 22.03
C LEU A 54 -10.09 -0.34 21.85
N PHE A 55 -9.77 -0.67 20.62
CA PHE A 55 -8.52 -1.36 20.31
C PHE A 55 -7.94 -0.90 18.98
N GLY A 56 -6.67 -1.13 18.81
CA GLY A 56 -6.00 -0.71 17.61
C GLY A 56 -4.51 -0.94 17.69
N TRP A 57 -3.85 -0.48 16.65
CA TRP A 57 -2.40 -0.54 16.53
C TRP A 57 -1.86 0.70 15.82
N VAL A 58 -0.60 1.00 16.04
CA VAL A 58 0.19 1.97 15.27
C VAL A 58 1.52 1.33 14.91
N SER A 59 1.93 1.51 13.67
CA SER A 59 3.22 1.11 13.14
C SER A 59 3.94 2.33 12.59
N MET A 60 5.17 2.53 13.04
CA MET A 60 6.12 3.50 12.50
C MET A 60 7.25 2.72 11.87
N LEU A 61 7.48 2.90 10.59
CA LEU A 61 8.42 2.12 9.79
C LEU A 61 9.34 3.07 9.02
N GLU A 62 10.64 2.88 9.15
CA GLU A 62 11.63 3.54 8.32
C GLU A 62 12.29 2.48 7.43
N THR A 63 12.29 2.75 6.13
CA THR A 63 12.86 1.82 5.16
C THR A 63 13.74 2.58 4.18
N GLU A 64 14.87 1.99 3.83
CA GLU A 64 15.82 2.62 2.92
C GLU A 64 16.53 1.57 2.06
N ASN A 65 16.68 1.88 0.78
CA ASN A 65 17.59 1.15 -0.10
C ASN A 65 19.01 1.67 0.08
N GLY A 66 19.97 0.79 0.29
CA GLY A 66 21.38 1.14 0.49
C GLY A 66 22.07 1.67 -0.78
N GLY A 67 23.15 2.42 -0.58
CA GLY A 67 23.83 3.20 -1.61
C GLY A 67 24.48 2.45 -2.77
N SER A 68 24.63 1.13 -2.69
CA SER A 68 25.17 0.31 -3.78
C SER A 68 24.09 -0.42 -4.59
N SER A 69 22.82 -0.17 -4.27
CA SER A 69 21.66 -0.84 -4.88
C SER A 69 21.31 -0.32 -6.29
N SER A 70 22.00 0.70 -6.74
CA SER A 70 21.58 1.49 -7.87
C SER A 70 21.76 0.85 -9.24
N ALA A 71 22.88 0.24 -9.49
CA ALA A 71 23.27 0.00 -10.87
C ALA A 71 22.68 -1.30 -11.47
N GLU A 72 22.43 -2.29 -10.65
CA GLU A 72 22.03 -3.61 -11.16
C GLU A 72 20.53 -3.91 -11.03
N ALA A 73 19.82 -3.13 -10.24
CA ALA A 73 18.44 -3.43 -9.89
C ALA A 73 17.43 -3.02 -10.96
N THR A 74 17.72 -2.00 -11.76
CA THR A 74 16.74 -1.46 -12.68
C THR A 74 17.34 -1.06 -14.02
N GLN A 75 17.64 -2.01 -14.85
CA GLN A 75 17.69 -1.76 -16.28
C GLN A 75 16.25 -1.72 -16.80
N ASP A 76 15.54 -0.69 -16.47
CA ASP A 76 14.16 -0.56 -16.87
C ASP A 76 14.02 0.60 -17.86
N GLY A 77 14.01 0.26 -19.13
CA GLY A 77 13.79 1.24 -20.20
C GLY A 77 12.44 1.97 -20.07
N TYR A 78 11.50 1.40 -19.36
CA TYR A 78 10.22 2.03 -19.06
C TYR A 78 10.38 3.18 -18.08
N LEU A 79 10.97 2.94 -16.93
CA LEU A 79 11.21 3.98 -15.92
C LEU A 79 12.11 5.08 -16.48
N CYS A 80 13.09 4.72 -17.30
CA CYS A 80 13.93 5.69 -17.99
C CYS A 80 13.15 6.59 -18.96
N MET A 81 12.20 6.01 -19.68
CA MET A 81 11.38 6.76 -20.64
C MET A 81 10.36 7.67 -19.93
N GLU A 82 9.76 7.20 -18.84
CA GLU A 82 8.84 7.98 -18.01
C GLU A 82 9.54 9.21 -17.42
N ARG A 83 10.73 9.03 -16.86
CA ARG A 83 11.54 10.13 -16.32
C ARG A 83 11.83 11.19 -17.38
N ALA A 84 12.17 10.78 -18.59
CA ALA A 84 12.42 11.69 -19.69
C ALA A 84 11.16 12.46 -20.13
N LEU A 85 9.98 11.84 -20.07
CA LEU A 85 8.72 12.49 -20.45
C LEU A 85 8.29 13.60 -19.51
N VAL A 86 8.67 13.53 -18.24
CA VAL A 86 8.30 14.52 -17.20
C VAL A 86 9.46 15.48 -16.87
N GLY A 87 10.57 15.40 -17.59
CA GLY A 87 11.70 16.32 -17.41
C GLY A 87 12.50 16.06 -16.14
N VAL A 88 12.36 14.89 -15.52
CA VAL A 88 13.25 14.44 -14.44
C VAL A 88 14.49 13.81 -15.03
N ASP A 89 15.61 13.89 -14.33
CA ASP A 89 16.89 13.34 -14.79
C ASP A 89 16.72 11.96 -15.42
N PRO A 90 17.14 11.80 -16.67
CA PRO A 90 17.05 10.52 -17.33
C PRO A 90 17.91 9.49 -16.57
N CYS A 91 17.65 8.24 -16.84
CA CYS A 91 18.53 7.18 -16.36
C CYS A 91 19.97 7.44 -16.76
N SER A 92 20.90 6.85 -16.04
CA SER A 92 22.30 6.78 -16.43
C SER A 92 22.46 6.27 -17.87
N ALA A 93 23.57 6.54 -18.51
CA ALA A 93 23.81 6.14 -19.91
C ALA A 93 23.72 4.61 -20.14
N ASP A 94 23.88 3.84 -19.09
CA ASP A 94 23.70 2.37 -19.08
C ASP A 94 22.24 1.92 -18.80
N GLY A 95 21.30 2.87 -18.66
CA GLY A 95 19.89 2.60 -18.42
C GLY A 95 19.54 2.29 -16.96
N THR A 96 20.42 2.56 -16.03
CA THR A 96 20.21 2.31 -14.58
C THR A 96 19.61 3.52 -13.86
N ILE A 97 18.92 3.26 -12.76
CA ILE A 97 18.36 4.26 -11.84
C ILE A 97 19.03 4.10 -10.48
N ASP A 98 19.40 5.21 -9.87
CA ASP A 98 19.89 5.20 -8.49
C ASP A 98 18.71 5.03 -7.52
N LEU A 99 18.74 3.95 -6.75
CA LEU A 99 17.74 3.63 -5.72
C LEU A 99 18.21 3.99 -4.32
N SER A 100 19.44 4.49 -4.16
CA SER A 100 19.95 4.82 -2.82
C SER A 100 19.09 5.88 -2.13
N GLY A 101 18.82 5.65 -0.86
CA GLY A 101 17.97 6.52 -0.03
C GLY A 101 16.47 6.49 -0.36
N LYS A 102 16.04 5.64 -1.29
CA LYS A 102 14.62 5.51 -1.62
C LYS A 102 13.92 4.53 -0.69
N HIS A 103 12.66 4.81 -0.40
CA HIS A 103 11.83 3.92 0.41
C HIS A 103 11.59 2.57 -0.28
N LEU A 104 11.42 1.55 0.52
CA LEU A 104 10.93 0.26 0.02
C LEU A 104 9.48 0.38 -0.45
N THR A 105 9.14 -0.40 -1.45
CA THR A 105 7.76 -0.45 -1.95
C THR A 105 6.80 -0.99 -0.89
N TRP A 106 5.56 -0.51 -0.88
CA TRP A 106 4.50 -0.95 0.02
C TRP A 106 4.81 -0.75 1.52
N SER A 107 5.66 0.22 1.83
CA SER A 107 6.18 0.46 3.17
C SER A 107 5.89 1.90 3.62
N PRO A 108 4.65 2.21 4.02
CA PRO A 108 4.34 3.55 4.53
C PRO A 108 5.06 3.79 5.86
N GLU A 109 5.59 5.00 6.06
CA GLU A 109 6.30 5.35 7.29
C GLU A 109 5.41 5.33 8.53
N LEU A 110 4.14 5.65 8.37
CA LEU A 110 3.15 5.64 9.45
C LEU A 110 1.88 4.97 8.98
N SER A 111 1.41 4.01 9.74
CA SER A 111 0.08 3.45 9.59
C SER A 111 -0.54 3.14 10.95
N TRP A 112 -1.84 3.27 11.06
CA TRP A 112 -2.56 2.92 12.28
C TRP A 112 -4.00 2.53 11.99
N ASN A 113 -4.55 1.75 12.90
CA ASN A 113 -5.94 1.36 12.92
C ASN A 113 -6.50 1.63 14.31
N LEU A 114 -7.71 2.16 14.36
CA LEU A 114 -8.46 2.36 15.59
C LEU A 114 -9.87 1.82 15.41
N GLN A 115 -10.29 0.89 16.27
CA GLN A 115 -11.64 0.37 16.27
C GLN A 115 -12.31 0.59 17.62
N PHE A 116 -13.52 1.13 17.56
CA PHE A 116 -14.40 1.26 18.70
C PHE A 116 -15.62 0.38 18.52
N GLU A 117 -15.92 -0.41 19.55
CA GLU A 117 -17.11 -1.26 19.64
C GLU A 117 -17.97 -0.83 20.83
N HIS A 118 -19.26 -0.73 20.61
CA HIS A 118 -20.22 -0.47 21.66
C HIS A 118 -21.38 -1.45 21.58
N ASN A 119 -21.66 -2.15 22.70
CA ASN A 119 -22.74 -3.11 22.82
C ASN A 119 -23.91 -2.50 23.62
N THR A 120 -25.09 -2.50 23.04
CA THR A 120 -26.34 -2.17 23.71
C THR A 120 -27.13 -3.44 23.94
N TYR A 121 -27.38 -3.78 25.20
CA TYR A 121 -28.16 -4.95 25.59
C TYR A 121 -29.62 -4.53 25.81
N THR A 122 -30.54 -5.20 25.12
CA THR A 122 -31.97 -5.03 25.36
C THR A 122 -32.47 -6.15 26.26
N GLY A 123 -33.39 -5.85 27.16
CA GLY A 123 -33.88 -6.84 28.14
C GLY A 123 -34.56 -8.11 27.54
N ASN A 124 -34.65 -8.23 26.22
CA ASN A 124 -35.35 -9.30 25.51
C ASN A 124 -34.40 -10.29 24.80
N GLY A 125 -33.12 -10.34 25.18
CA GLY A 125 -32.15 -11.25 24.56
C GLY A 125 -31.62 -10.75 23.21
N PHE A 126 -31.82 -9.49 22.88
CA PHE A 126 -31.19 -8.84 21.74
C PHE A 126 -29.99 -8.02 22.20
N ARG A 127 -28.96 -8.04 21.38
CA ARG A 127 -27.78 -7.19 21.51
C ARG A 127 -27.60 -6.42 20.21
N ILE A 128 -27.34 -5.13 20.31
CA ILE A 128 -26.96 -4.29 19.19
C ILE A 128 -25.49 -3.93 19.38
N MET A 129 -24.65 -4.31 18.44
CA MET A 129 -23.24 -3.98 18.44
C MET A 129 -22.99 -2.94 17.36
N ASN A 130 -22.48 -1.78 17.75
CA ASN A 130 -22.04 -0.72 16.86
C ASN A 130 -20.53 -0.78 16.77
N ILE A 131 -20.01 -0.74 15.55
CA ILE A 131 -18.59 -0.79 15.26
C ILE A 131 -18.23 0.41 14.38
N VAL A 132 -17.18 1.11 14.78
CA VAL A 132 -16.55 2.15 13.95
C VAL A 132 -15.07 1.83 13.88
N ASN A 133 -14.55 1.72 12.67
CA ASN A 133 -13.16 1.45 12.40
C ASN A 133 -12.58 2.57 11.54
N VAL A 134 -11.46 3.13 11.98
CA VAL A 134 -10.72 4.18 11.25
C VAL A 134 -9.35 3.65 10.94
N ASN A 135 -8.96 3.73 9.68
CA ASN A 135 -7.64 3.36 9.22
C ASN A 135 -6.94 4.59 8.65
N TYR A 136 -5.70 4.73 8.97
CA TYR A 136 -4.77 5.66 8.33
C TYR A 136 -3.62 4.88 7.73
N THR A 137 -3.23 5.26 6.53
CA THR A 137 -1.99 4.78 5.91
C THR A 137 -1.31 5.98 5.28
N GLY A 138 -0.08 6.22 5.66
CA GLY A 138 0.76 7.27 5.10
C GLY A 138 1.05 7.06 3.61
N GLU A 139 1.71 8.02 3.02
CA GLU A 139 2.24 7.93 1.67
C GLU A 139 3.03 6.63 1.48
N MET A 140 2.90 6.02 0.33
CA MET A 140 3.69 4.85 -0.05
C MET A 140 3.85 4.76 -1.56
N PHE A 141 4.93 4.10 -1.98
CA PHE A 141 5.25 3.86 -3.37
C PHE A 141 5.02 2.40 -3.76
N TYR A 142 4.63 2.19 -5.01
CA TYR A 142 4.37 0.86 -5.59
C TYR A 142 5.53 0.34 -6.42
N ASN A 143 6.50 1.21 -6.74
CA ASN A 143 7.74 0.82 -7.39
C ASN A 143 8.96 1.41 -6.68
N GLU A 144 10.12 0.85 -6.96
CA GLU A 144 11.38 1.18 -6.29
C GLU A 144 11.90 2.58 -6.64
N SER A 145 11.46 3.17 -7.73
CA SER A 145 11.92 4.50 -8.13
C SER A 145 11.35 5.62 -7.27
N ASN A 146 10.31 5.34 -6.47
CA ASN A 146 9.59 6.31 -5.63
C ASN A 146 9.24 7.58 -6.44
N TYR A 147 8.62 7.38 -7.57
CA TYR A 147 8.36 8.43 -8.50
C TYR A 147 7.14 9.25 -8.06
N ASP A 148 7.35 10.52 -7.76
CA ASP A 148 6.34 11.44 -7.25
C ASP A 148 6.16 12.64 -8.19
N VAL A 149 5.75 12.37 -9.43
CA VAL A 149 5.45 13.42 -10.41
C VAL A 149 4.20 13.06 -11.20
N GLU A 150 3.18 13.90 -11.12
CA GLU A 150 1.97 13.73 -11.91
C GLU A 150 2.22 13.88 -13.43
N PRO A 151 1.57 13.10 -14.28
CA PRO A 151 0.56 12.06 -13.99
C PRO A 151 1.15 10.68 -13.73
N PHE A 152 2.44 10.55 -13.49
CA PHE A 152 3.17 9.29 -13.37
C PHE A 152 3.49 8.90 -11.92
N HIS A 153 2.81 9.52 -10.95
CA HIS A 153 3.00 9.19 -9.55
C HIS A 153 2.93 7.68 -9.30
N SER A 154 4.04 7.10 -8.88
CA SER A 154 4.21 5.65 -8.69
C SER A 154 3.73 5.15 -7.33
N GLY A 155 3.07 5.97 -6.57
CA GLY A 155 2.57 5.70 -5.25
C GLY A 155 1.15 6.22 -5.06
N ARG A 156 0.84 6.51 -3.83
CA ARG A 156 -0.34 7.26 -3.40
C ARG A 156 0.01 8.12 -2.18
N ASP A 157 -0.68 9.23 -2.06
CA ASP A 157 -0.66 10.05 -0.86
C ASP A 157 -1.22 9.31 0.36
N ASP A 158 -1.05 9.90 1.51
CA ASP A 158 -1.69 9.43 2.74
C ASP A 158 -3.22 9.45 2.62
N LEU A 159 -3.86 8.54 3.30
CA LEU A 159 -5.31 8.46 3.27
C LEU A 159 -5.91 7.95 4.58
N TYR A 160 -7.14 8.35 4.80
CA TYR A 160 -8.02 7.87 5.88
C TYR A 160 -9.20 7.12 5.30
N THR A 161 -9.53 5.97 5.88
CA THR A 161 -10.77 5.27 5.56
C THR A 161 -11.56 5.01 6.83
N VAL A 162 -12.86 5.16 6.73
CA VAL A 162 -13.79 4.86 7.82
C VAL A 162 -14.73 3.74 7.40
N ASN A 163 -14.80 2.71 8.22
CA ASN A 163 -15.78 1.64 8.08
C ASN A 163 -16.68 1.63 9.32
N THR A 164 -17.95 1.37 9.12
CA THR A 164 -18.88 1.26 10.23
C THR A 164 -19.89 0.16 10.01
N SER A 165 -20.29 -0.50 11.08
CA SER A 165 -21.40 -1.45 11.03
C SER A 165 -22.27 -1.41 12.29
N MET A 166 -23.51 -1.84 12.12
CA MET A 166 -24.45 -2.06 13.19
C MET A 166 -24.99 -3.49 13.08
N VAL A 167 -24.71 -4.30 14.09
CA VAL A 167 -25.07 -5.70 14.12
C VAL A 167 -26.16 -5.93 15.14
N PHE A 168 -27.31 -6.39 14.70
CA PHE A 168 -28.41 -6.84 15.54
C PHE A 168 -28.25 -8.34 15.78
N ILE A 169 -28.10 -8.76 17.01
CA ILE A 169 -27.87 -10.15 17.39
C ILE A 169 -29.01 -10.62 18.28
N ASN A 170 -29.65 -11.71 17.89
CA ASN A 170 -30.61 -12.43 18.72
C ASN A 170 -29.92 -13.69 19.27
N GLU A 171 -29.44 -13.61 20.51
CA GLU A 171 -28.71 -14.70 21.15
C GLU A 171 -29.61 -15.93 21.41
N ALA A 172 -30.90 -15.71 21.66
CA ALA A 172 -31.86 -16.80 21.97
C ALA A 172 -32.17 -17.65 20.72
N ASN A 173 -32.17 -17.06 19.53
CA ASN A 173 -32.51 -17.70 18.27
C ASN A 173 -31.31 -17.88 17.33
N ALA A 174 -30.11 -17.57 17.77
CA ALA A 174 -28.86 -17.74 17.04
C ALA A 174 -28.83 -17.13 15.61
N TRP A 175 -29.38 -15.93 15.43
CA TRP A 175 -29.30 -15.18 14.19
C TRP A 175 -28.76 -13.76 14.41
N GLY A 176 -28.14 -13.21 13.38
CA GLY A 176 -27.67 -11.84 13.34
C GLY A 176 -28.02 -11.17 12.01
N LEU A 177 -28.17 -9.86 12.04
CA LEU A 177 -28.37 -8.99 10.88
C LEU A 177 -27.39 -7.84 11.00
N GLU A 178 -26.55 -7.65 9.99
CA GLU A 178 -25.57 -6.60 9.94
C GLU A 178 -25.93 -5.58 8.85
N PHE A 179 -25.87 -4.30 9.19
CA PHE A 179 -25.84 -3.19 8.25
C PHE A 179 -24.42 -2.62 8.27
N TYR A 180 -23.81 -2.45 7.12
CA TYR A 180 -22.45 -1.99 7.03
C TYR A 180 -22.25 -0.88 5.98
N ILE A 181 -21.25 -0.05 6.21
CA ILE A 181 -20.71 0.91 5.25
C ILE A 181 -19.19 0.73 5.24
N HIS A 182 -18.63 0.36 4.11
CA HIS A 182 -17.19 0.36 3.87
C HIS A 182 -16.79 1.62 3.12
N ASN A 183 -15.61 2.14 3.47
CA ASN A 183 -15.10 3.38 2.89
C ASN A 183 -16.13 4.51 2.95
N ALA A 184 -16.66 4.79 4.15
CA ALA A 184 -17.68 5.83 4.37
C ALA A 184 -17.18 7.25 4.04
N THR A 185 -15.88 7.44 3.95
CA THR A 185 -15.22 8.68 3.49
C THR A 185 -15.26 8.83 1.97
N ASP A 186 -15.62 7.77 1.23
CA ASP A 186 -15.64 7.68 -0.24
C ASP A 186 -14.30 8.07 -0.88
N GLU A 187 -13.20 7.68 -0.21
CA GLU A 187 -11.86 7.94 -0.71
C GLU A 187 -11.56 7.14 -1.98
N LEU A 188 -10.89 7.77 -2.93
CA LEU A 188 -10.38 7.11 -4.11
C LEU A 188 -9.06 6.41 -3.79
N ILE A 189 -9.13 5.14 -3.41
CA ILE A 189 -8.00 4.37 -2.91
C ILE A 189 -7.25 3.72 -4.06
N LYS A 190 -6.15 4.32 -4.46
CA LYS A 190 -5.20 3.70 -5.38
C LYS A 190 -4.51 2.54 -4.66
N THR A 191 -4.60 1.34 -5.22
CA THR A 191 -4.05 0.12 -4.61
C THR A 191 -2.78 -0.36 -5.28
N ASP A 192 -2.54 0.05 -6.51
CA ASP A 192 -1.34 -0.29 -7.26
C ASP A 192 -1.16 0.63 -8.45
N SER A 193 0.06 0.78 -8.92
CA SER A 193 0.35 1.41 -10.21
C SER A 193 1.63 0.85 -10.82
N TYR A 194 1.60 0.63 -12.12
CA TYR A 194 2.76 0.15 -12.85
C TYR A 194 2.78 0.69 -14.29
N PRO A 195 3.96 0.90 -14.85
CA PRO A 195 4.10 1.27 -16.25
C PRO A 195 3.60 0.15 -17.15
N ALA A 196 2.76 0.48 -18.12
CA ALA A 196 2.14 -0.51 -19.01
C ALA A 196 2.77 -0.56 -20.38
N ASN A 197 3.02 0.59 -20.97
CA ASN A 197 3.67 0.79 -22.27
C ASN A 197 4.20 2.22 -22.33
N ALA A 198 5.07 2.52 -23.28
CA ALA A 198 5.65 3.84 -23.45
C ALA A 198 4.64 4.98 -23.27
N GLY A 199 4.75 5.71 -22.18
CA GLY A 199 3.91 6.86 -21.88
C GLY A 199 2.58 6.56 -21.19
N PHE A 200 2.32 5.33 -20.71
CA PHE A 200 1.12 4.98 -20.00
C PHE A 200 1.43 4.32 -18.66
N VAL A 201 0.76 4.79 -17.61
CA VAL A 201 0.74 4.15 -16.29
C VAL A 201 -0.64 3.56 -16.07
N LYS A 202 -0.70 2.31 -15.64
CA LYS A 202 -1.93 1.69 -15.17
C LYS A 202 -2.02 1.84 -13.68
N ALA A 203 -3.16 2.28 -13.18
CA ALA A 203 -3.48 2.29 -11.77
C ALA A 203 -4.66 1.37 -11.48
N MET A 204 -4.59 0.72 -10.33
CA MET A 204 -5.69 -0.06 -9.78
C MET A 204 -6.28 0.68 -8.60
N TYR A 205 -7.59 0.54 -8.42
CA TYR A 205 -8.30 1.20 -7.33
C TYR A 205 -9.16 0.20 -6.57
N ALA A 206 -9.26 0.40 -5.27
CA ALA A 206 -10.21 -0.33 -4.45
C ALA A 206 -11.65 0.08 -4.80
N PRO A 207 -12.64 -0.72 -4.41
CA PRO A 207 -14.05 -0.33 -4.56
C PRO A 207 -14.32 1.02 -3.85
N PRO A 208 -15.20 1.87 -4.42
CA PRO A 208 -15.67 3.09 -3.76
C PRO A 208 -16.48 2.74 -2.51
N MET A 209 -17.08 3.74 -1.89
CA MET A 209 -18.01 3.50 -0.78
C MET A 209 -19.02 2.42 -1.13
N ALA A 210 -19.13 1.42 -0.26
CA ALA A 210 -20.09 0.32 -0.40
C ALA A 210 -20.87 0.14 0.89
N TYR A 211 -22.16 -0.15 0.76
CA TYR A 211 -23.02 -0.43 1.90
C TYR A 211 -23.95 -1.63 1.60
N GLY A 212 -24.38 -2.27 2.64
CA GLY A 212 -25.24 -3.45 2.50
C GLY A 212 -25.80 -3.97 3.81
N VAL A 213 -26.48 -5.09 3.66
CA VAL A 213 -27.12 -5.85 4.74
C VAL A 213 -26.70 -7.29 4.64
#